data_851f23b3a123fd2ec34bd20dfe675c2e
#
_entry.id   851f23b3a123fd2ec34bd20dfe675c2e
#
_cell.length_a   1.000
_cell.length_b   1.000
_cell.length_c   1.000
_cell.angle_alpha   90.00
_cell.angle_beta   90.00
_cell.angle_gamma   90.00
#
_symmetry.space_group_name_H-M   'P 1'
#
loop_
_entity.id
_entity.type
_entity.pdbx_description
1 polymer ?
#
loop_
_entity_poly.entity_id
_entity_poly.type
_entity_poly.pdbx_seq_one_letter_code
_entity_poly.pdbx_strand_id
1 'polypeptide(L)'
;TPETRRSQRLRQLLQIQEETEMANLQAGFARVDVTPPLGIEISGYFVERFASGILDALEASALALRCGDDQAILIALDNLMIDKETMHAYRAAIAERTGVKAEAVFIACSHTHTGPLVGKSELDENKYGEKEYGDYLGRKLCDCAVMAVRDMTDAKMGYAVGCAPHIAFVRRFRMKDGSIRTNPGVNNPDIVAPIGDVDERVNVLRFVRKCAPDIVIANFGVHPDVVGGDEISADFPRFVRETTEAALDNVRCMFFNGAQGDVNHVNVHPVGGDANGLHPCFDDADRGYAHAKHMGRVIAGAVLQVYEKVQFCDVDCVRAAERIVNAPSNMPTAEEA
;
A
#
# COMPACT_ATOMS: atom_id res chain seq x y z
N THR A 1 -54.69 21.28 -9.88
CA THR A 1 -55.30 22.01 -8.75
C THR A 1 -54.19 22.57 -7.85
N PRO A 2 -54.40 23.69 -7.09
CA PRO A 2 -53.37 24.25 -6.21
C PRO A 2 -52.85 23.28 -5.16
N GLU A 3 -53.64 22.31 -4.72
CA GLU A 3 -53.25 21.28 -3.75
C GLU A 3 -52.18 20.31 -4.32
N THR A 4 -52.22 19.99 -5.59
CA THR A 4 -51.23 19.06 -6.22
C THR A 4 -49.84 19.71 -6.31
N ARG A 5 -49.74 21.02 -6.55
CA ARG A 5 -48.47 21.76 -6.61
C ARG A 5 -47.83 21.93 -5.22
N ARG A 6 -48.69 22.13 -4.18
CA ARG A 6 -48.20 22.26 -2.79
C ARG A 6 -47.65 20.93 -2.25
N SER A 7 -48.36 19.82 -2.59
CA SER A 7 -47.91 18.46 -2.24
C SER A 7 -46.61 18.03 -2.96
N GLN A 8 -46.46 18.42 -4.23
CA GLN A 8 -45.23 18.16 -4.97
C GLN A 8 -44.02 18.98 -4.41
N ARG A 9 -44.28 20.24 -4.07
CA ARG A 9 -43.26 21.09 -3.47
C ARG A 9 -42.83 20.64 -2.05
N LEU A 10 -43.81 20.13 -1.27
CA LEU A 10 -43.52 19.52 0.04
C LEU A 10 -42.70 18.21 -0.12
N ARG A 11 -43.03 17.36 -1.09
CA ARG A 11 -42.26 16.16 -1.37
C ARG A 11 -40.84 16.49 -1.87
N GLN A 12 -40.66 17.50 -2.71
CA GLN A 12 -39.35 17.98 -3.11
C GLN A 12 -38.55 18.55 -1.94
N LEU A 13 -39.19 19.32 -1.05
CA LEU A 13 -38.54 19.85 0.15
C LEU A 13 -38.18 18.74 1.14
N LEU A 14 -39.02 17.71 1.30
CA LEU A 14 -38.73 16.54 2.13
C LEU A 14 -37.63 15.69 1.50
N GLN A 15 -37.61 15.54 0.20
CA GLN A 15 -36.55 14.84 -0.53
C GLN A 15 -35.21 15.60 -0.45
N ILE A 16 -35.24 16.94 -0.52
CA ILE A 16 -34.07 17.81 -0.30
C ILE A 16 -33.65 17.75 1.19
N GLN A 17 -34.55 17.62 2.13
CA GLN A 17 -34.24 17.46 3.56
C GLN A 17 -33.71 16.06 3.87
N GLU A 18 -34.25 15.00 3.27
CA GLU A 18 -33.71 13.63 3.37
C GLU A 18 -32.32 13.50 2.70
N GLU A 19 -32.08 14.22 1.59
CA GLU A 19 -30.74 14.33 0.98
C GLU A 19 -29.76 15.15 1.87
N THR A 20 -30.26 15.93 2.84
CA THR A 20 -29.44 16.78 3.73
C THR A 20 -29.12 16.05 5.05
N GLU A 21 -29.77 14.95 5.37
CA GLU A 21 -29.56 14.15 6.59
C GLU A 21 -28.76 12.86 6.37
N MET A 22 -28.40 12.51 5.14
CA MET A 22 -27.45 11.42 4.91
C MET A 22 -26.07 11.89 5.38
N ALA A 23 -25.48 11.15 6.30
CA ALA A 23 -24.15 11.41 6.79
C ALA A 23 -23.17 11.44 5.62
N ASN A 24 -22.71 12.64 5.23
CA ASN A 24 -21.81 12.78 4.09
C ASN A 24 -20.45 12.17 4.42
N LEU A 25 -19.95 11.31 3.53
CA LEU A 25 -18.58 10.86 3.61
C LEU A 25 -17.66 12.08 3.48
N GLN A 26 -16.70 12.17 4.39
CA GLN A 26 -15.59 13.11 4.31
C GLN A 26 -14.28 12.33 4.16
N ALA A 27 -13.37 12.86 3.36
CA ALA A 27 -12.04 12.29 3.16
C ALA A 27 -10.98 13.39 3.21
N GLY A 28 -9.88 13.12 3.91
CA GLY A 28 -8.74 14.02 4.00
C GLY A 28 -7.43 13.29 3.79
N PHE A 29 -6.45 13.97 3.25
CA PHE A 29 -5.15 13.40 2.88
C PHE A 29 -4.00 14.21 3.45
N ALA A 30 -2.95 13.50 3.86
CA ALA A 30 -1.65 14.10 4.13
C ALA A 30 -0.53 13.14 3.73
N ARG A 31 0.64 13.72 3.46
CA ARG A 31 1.87 12.96 3.20
C ARG A 31 3.04 13.64 3.89
N VAL A 32 3.94 12.85 4.47
CA VAL A 32 5.16 13.31 5.13
C VAL A 32 6.35 12.48 4.71
N ASP A 33 7.50 13.12 4.65
CA ASP A 33 8.80 12.46 4.50
C ASP A 33 9.16 11.78 5.82
N VAL A 34 9.55 10.50 5.73
CA VAL A 34 10.00 9.65 6.85
C VAL A 34 11.35 9.03 6.57
N THR A 35 12.11 9.57 5.62
CA THR A 35 13.43 9.07 5.26
C THR A 35 14.38 9.12 6.47
N PRO A 36 15.03 8.00 6.83
CA PRO A 36 15.96 7.97 7.94
C PRO A 36 17.32 8.61 7.58
N PRO A 37 18.15 8.92 8.57
CA PRO A 37 19.54 9.31 8.34
C PRO A 37 20.37 8.15 7.77
N LEU A 38 21.48 8.48 7.09
CA LEU A 38 22.45 7.48 6.64
C LEU A 38 23.10 6.76 7.81
N GLY A 39 23.55 5.54 7.57
CA GLY A 39 24.18 4.69 8.59
C GLY A 39 23.17 3.90 9.44
N ILE A 40 21.87 4.09 9.26
CA ILE A 40 20.85 3.25 9.91
C ILE A 40 20.84 1.85 9.30
N GLU A 41 20.46 0.85 10.09
CA GLU A 41 20.29 -0.52 9.59
C GLU A 41 19.10 -0.61 8.62
N ILE A 42 19.35 -1.27 7.49
CA ILE A 42 18.33 -1.57 6.45
C ILE A 42 17.85 -3.00 6.62
N SER A 43 16.53 -3.15 6.75
CA SER A 43 15.85 -4.44 6.88
C SER A 43 15.58 -5.14 5.54
N GLY A 44 15.27 -6.43 5.60
CA GLY A 44 14.67 -7.18 4.48
C GLY A 44 15.50 -8.34 3.96
N TYR A 45 16.80 -8.46 4.31
CA TYR A 45 17.64 -9.60 4.00
C TYR A 45 18.23 -10.24 5.26
N PHE A 46 18.76 -11.46 5.14
CA PHE A 46 19.38 -12.21 6.25
C PHE A 46 20.84 -11.82 6.50
N VAL A 47 21.24 -10.62 6.07
CA VAL A 47 22.57 -10.05 6.27
C VAL A 47 22.41 -8.61 6.71
N GLU A 48 23.29 -8.18 7.62
CA GLU A 48 23.33 -6.79 8.06
C GLU A 48 23.68 -5.86 6.89
N ARG A 49 22.93 -4.77 6.76
CA ARG A 49 23.16 -3.72 5.79
C ARG A 49 22.88 -2.38 6.43
N PHE A 50 23.67 -1.37 6.07
CA PHE A 50 23.52 -0.03 6.58
C PHE A 50 23.38 0.96 5.43
N ALA A 51 22.51 1.94 5.60
CA ALA A 51 22.22 2.94 4.58
C ALA A 51 23.47 3.74 4.20
N SER A 52 23.96 3.55 2.98
CA SER A 52 25.11 4.27 2.41
C SER A 52 24.69 5.46 1.55
N GLY A 53 23.44 5.49 1.08
CA GLY A 53 22.88 6.51 0.21
C GLY A 53 21.35 6.48 0.20
N ILE A 54 20.76 7.41 -0.56
CA ILE A 54 19.31 7.54 -0.75
C ILE A 54 19.04 7.68 -2.24
N LEU A 55 18.40 6.67 -2.85
CA LEU A 55 17.91 6.74 -4.22
C LEU A 55 16.64 7.57 -4.31
N ASP A 56 15.76 7.42 -3.32
CA ASP A 56 14.54 8.19 -3.20
C ASP A 56 14.05 8.24 -1.75
N ALA A 57 13.22 9.25 -1.45
CA ALA A 57 12.67 9.46 -0.12
C ALA A 57 11.61 8.41 0.23
N LEU A 58 11.57 8.00 1.49
CA LEU A 58 10.49 7.22 2.06
C LEU A 58 9.37 8.13 2.55
N GLU A 59 8.13 7.73 2.32
CA GLU A 59 6.96 8.53 2.65
C GLU A 59 5.97 7.76 3.53
N ALA A 60 5.23 8.50 4.37
CA ALA A 60 4.00 8.04 4.98
C ALA A 60 2.85 8.88 4.42
N SER A 61 1.82 8.23 3.88
CA SER A 61 0.61 8.88 3.39
C SER A 61 -0.58 8.44 4.24
N ALA A 62 -1.37 9.38 4.74
CA ALA A 62 -2.55 9.13 5.56
C ALA A 62 -3.82 9.54 4.81
N LEU A 63 -4.83 8.66 4.84
CA LEU A 63 -6.21 8.93 4.48
C LEU A 63 -7.05 8.92 5.75
N ALA A 64 -7.68 10.05 6.07
CA ALA A 64 -8.69 10.14 7.13
C ALA A 64 -10.09 10.10 6.51
N LEU A 65 -10.95 9.26 7.06
CA LEU A 65 -12.34 9.09 6.64
C LEU A 65 -13.28 9.39 7.81
N ARG A 66 -14.41 10.03 7.51
CA ARG A 66 -15.50 10.27 8.45
C ARG A 66 -16.85 10.08 7.75
N CYS A 67 -17.78 9.43 8.44
CA CYS A 67 -19.17 9.36 8.04
C CYS A 67 -20.04 9.40 9.31
N GLY A 68 -20.73 10.52 9.54
CA GLY A 68 -21.38 10.79 10.83
C GLY A 68 -20.35 10.84 11.96
N ASP A 69 -20.59 10.04 13.00
CA ASP A 69 -19.70 9.94 14.17
C ASP A 69 -18.56 8.90 13.96
N ASP A 70 -18.66 8.09 12.93
CA ASP A 70 -17.67 7.05 12.62
C ASP A 70 -16.47 7.63 11.88
N GLN A 71 -15.27 7.26 12.31
CA GLN A 71 -14.01 7.73 11.74
C GLN A 71 -13.00 6.58 11.61
N ALA A 72 -12.15 6.65 10.59
CA ALA A 72 -11.00 5.76 10.42
C ALA A 72 -9.82 6.51 9.81
N ILE A 73 -8.61 6.05 10.10
CA ILE A 73 -7.37 6.54 9.48
C ILE A 73 -6.62 5.35 8.88
N LEU A 74 -6.29 5.44 7.60
CA LEU A 74 -5.45 4.48 6.90
C LEU A 74 -4.12 5.15 6.57
N ILE A 75 -3.01 4.52 6.95
CA ILE A 75 -1.66 5.01 6.66
C ILE A 75 -0.92 3.99 5.82
N ALA A 76 -0.47 4.39 4.65
CA ALA A 76 0.50 3.66 3.83
C ALA A 76 1.89 4.20 4.16
N LEU A 77 2.80 3.31 4.56
CA LEU A 77 4.15 3.64 5.02
C LEU A 77 5.19 2.90 4.18
N ASP A 78 6.16 3.63 3.64
CA ASP A 78 7.31 3.03 2.97
C ASP A 78 8.28 2.49 4.03
N ASN A 79 8.11 1.23 4.39
CA ASN A 79 8.98 0.48 5.30
C ASN A 79 8.79 -1.02 5.07
N LEU A 80 9.69 -1.84 5.59
CA LEU A 80 9.57 -3.30 5.53
C LEU A 80 8.41 -3.77 6.41
N MET A 81 8.50 -3.50 7.71
CA MET A 81 7.54 -3.93 8.73
C MET A 81 7.69 -3.07 9.99
N ILE A 82 6.73 -3.18 10.89
CA ILE A 82 6.77 -2.65 12.25
C ILE A 82 6.33 -3.78 13.18
N ASP A 83 7.05 -4.00 14.27
CA ASP A 83 6.66 -4.99 15.26
C ASP A 83 5.33 -4.63 15.95
N LYS A 84 4.69 -5.63 16.54
CA LYS A 84 3.36 -5.51 17.13
C LYS A 84 3.31 -4.46 18.25
N GLU A 85 4.33 -4.40 19.12
CA GLU A 85 4.34 -3.51 20.29
C GLU A 85 4.48 -2.06 19.84
N THR A 86 5.41 -1.79 18.93
CA THR A 86 5.62 -0.48 18.31
C THR A 86 4.38 -0.03 17.53
N MET A 87 3.75 -0.94 16.78
CA MET A 87 2.51 -0.67 16.05
C MET A 87 1.38 -0.22 17.00
N HIS A 88 1.19 -0.92 18.11
CA HIS A 88 0.19 -0.53 19.12
C HIS A 88 0.49 0.84 19.73
N ALA A 89 1.77 1.12 20.04
CA ALA A 89 2.17 2.42 20.57
C ALA A 89 1.88 3.57 19.58
N TYR A 90 2.18 3.38 18.30
CA TYR A 90 1.88 4.38 17.27
C TYR A 90 0.38 4.61 17.11
N ARG A 91 -0.43 3.56 17.06
CA ARG A 91 -1.88 3.67 16.98
C ARG A 91 -2.47 4.39 18.19
N ALA A 92 -2.00 4.11 19.40
CA ALA A 92 -2.41 4.79 20.62
C ALA A 92 -2.06 6.29 20.60
N ALA A 93 -0.84 6.64 20.18
CA ALA A 93 -0.41 8.04 20.07
C ALA A 93 -1.21 8.82 19.00
N ILE A 94 -1.52 8.18 17.87
CA ILE A 94 -2.41 8.77 16.84
C ILE A 94 -3.81 8.98 17.40
N ALA A 95 -4.36 8.00 18.10
CA ALA A 95 -5.68 8.09 18.72
C ALA A 95 -5.78 9.25 19.72
N GLU A 96 -4.76 9.41 20.59
CA GLU A 96 -4.68 10.51 21.54
C GLU A 96 -4.70 11.90 20.84
N ARG A 97 -3.97 12.03 19.72
CA ARG A 97 -3.85 13.32 19.02
C ARG A 97 -5.00 13.64 18.07
N THR A 98 -5.70 12.64 17.56
CA THR A 98 -6.75 12.80 16.54
C THR A 98 -8.16 12.63 17.10
N GLY A 99 -8.32 11.95 18.23
CA GLY A 99 -9.61 11.51 18.77
C GLY A 99 -10.20 10.30 18.03
N VAL A 100 -9.56 9.78 17.01
CA VAL A 100 -9.96 8.55 16.33
C VAL A 100 -9.55 7.34 17.17
N LYS A 101 -10.44 6.36 17.35
CA LYS A 101 -10.15 5.17 18.15
C LYS A 101 -8.94 4.41 17.60
N ALA A 102 -8.07 3.86 18.48
CA ALA A 102 -6.86 3.16 18.08
C ALA A 102 -7.15 1.96 17.15
N GLU A 103 -8.25 1.23 17.38
CA GLU A 103 -8.70 0.14 16.52
C GLU A 103 -9.18 0.59 15.13
N ALA A 104 -9.46 1.87 14.96
CA ALA A 104 -9.81 2.48 13.68
C ALA A 104 -8.61 3.14 12.97
N VAL A 105 -7.40 3.01 13.50
CA VAL A 105 -6.15 3.40 12.86
C VAL A 105 -5.49 2.17 12.24
N PHE A 106 -5.38 2.15 10.93
CA PHE A 106 -4.74 1.08 10.17
C PHE A 106 -3.42 1.60 9.57
N ILE A 107 -2.29 0.95 9.87
CA ILE A 107 -0.97 1.28 9.32
C ILE A 107 -0.49 0.06 8.55
N ALA A 108 -0.20 0.23 7.26
CA ALA A 108 0.33 -0.82 6.39
C ALA A 108 1.67 -0.41 5.82
N CYS A 109 2.67 -1.26 5.98
CA CYS A 109 3.98 -1.10 5.36
C CYS A 109 3.93 -1.56 3.89
N SER A 110 4.63 -0.86 3.00
CA SER A 110 4.80 -1.27 1.61
C SER A 110 5.60 -2.56 1.47
N HIS A 111 6.41 -2.87 2.47
CA HIS A 111 7.36 -3.97 2.54
C HIS A 111 8.61 -3.77 1.68
N THR A 112 9.04 -2.52 1.45
CA THR A 112 10.32 -2.26 0.76
C THR A 112 11.49 -2.89 1.51
N HIS A 113 12.39 -3.56 0.78
CA HIS A 113 13.59 -4.21 1.32
C HIS A 113 14.81 -3.27 1.40
N THR A 114 14.59 -1.99 1.22
CA THR A 114 15.60 -0.92 1.37
C THR A 114 15.11 0.20 2.29
N GLY A 115 14.21 -0.14 3.21
CA GLY A 115 13.76 0.72 4.30
C GLY A 115 14.45 0.39 5.63
N PRO A 116 14.33 1.28 6.63
CA PRO A 116 14.99 1.12 7.93
C PRO A 116 14.36 0.01 8.78
N LEU A 117 15.15 -0.55 9.68
CA LEU A 117 14.64 -1.38 10.76
C LEU A 117 13.85 -0.51 11.74
N VAL A 118 12.63 -0.91 12.10
CA VAL A 118 11.78 -0.23 13.09
C VAL A 118 11.24 -1.24 14.08
N GLY A 119 11.43 -0.95 15.38
CA GLY A 119 11.03 -1.82 16.47
C GLY A 119 12.21 -2.51 17.14
N LYS A 120 11.92 -3.53 17.95
CA LYS A 120 12.99 -4.26 18.64
C LYS A 120 13.72 -5.19 17.68
N SER A 121 15.01 -4.97 17.49
CA SER A 121 15.90 -6.02 17.03
C SER A 121 16.12 -7.01 18.17
N GLU A 122 15.92 -8.30 17.94
CA GLU A 122 16.29 -9.33 18.90
C GLU A 122 17.82 -9.49 19.01
N LEU A 123 18.56 -8.91 18.08
CA LEU A 123 19.99 -9.16 17.87
C LEU A 123 20.91 -8.09 18.44
N ASP A 124 20.45 -6.88 18.71
CA ASP A 124 21.32 -5.85 19.29
C ASP A 124 20.62 -4.68 19.97
N GLU A 125 21.35 -4.06 20.93
CA GLU A 125 20.90 -2.92 21.72
C GLU A 125 21.09 -1.59 20.94
N ASN A 126 20.07 -1.14 20.18
CA ASN A 126 20.01 0.24 19.63
C ASN A 126 21.34 0.81 19.13
N LYS A 127 22.04 0.05 18.34
CA LYS A 127 23.45 0.30 17.97
C LYS A 127 23.62 1.45 16.98
N TYR A 128 22.60 1.72 16.16
CA TYR A 128 22.66 2.63 15.01
C TYR A 128 21.56 3.69 14.98
N GLY A 129 20.89 3.95 16.10
CA GLY A 129 19.86 4.98 16.21
C GLY A 129 18.46 4.53 15.78
N GLU A 130 18.19 3.21 15.76
CA GLU A 130 16.88 2.65 15.37
C GLU A 130 15.78 3.12 16.33
N LYS A 131 16.09 3.22 17.63
CA LYS A 131 15.14 3.72 18.62
C LYS A 131 14.80 5.19 18.38
N GLU A 132 15.80 6.04 18.20
CA GLU A 132 15.63 7.47 17.91
C GLU A 132 14.84 7.67 16.62
N TYR A 133 15.14 6.86 15.59
CA TYR A 133 14.38 6.89 14.36
C TYR A 133 12.94 6.39 14.57
N GLY A 134 12.73 5.32 15.32
CA GLY A 134 11.40 4.82 15.67
C GLY A 134 10.56 5.88 16.40
N ASP A 135 11.15 6.59 17.39
CA ASP A 135 10.51 7.70 18.08
C ASP A 135 10.20 8.87 17.13
N TYR A 136 11.10 9.18 16.20
CA TYR A 136 10.87 10.19 15.15
C TYR A 136 9.73 9.78 14.21
N LEU A 137 9.76 8.54 13.72
CA LEU A 137 8.73 7.98 12.83
C LEU A 137 7.35 8.06 13.50
N GLY A 138 7.23 7.65 14.77
CA GLY A 138 5.97 7.73 15.52
C GLY A 138 5.40 9.14 15.56
N ARG A 139 6.26 10.16 15.80
CA ARG A 139 5.83 11.57 15.75
C ARG A 139 5.39 11.99 14.36
N LYS A 140 6.10 11.58 13.31
CA LYS A 140 5.75 11.89 11.91
C LYS A 140 4.43 11.25 11.49
N LEU A 141 4.17 10.01 11.92
CA LEU A 141 2.89 9.33 11.67
C LEU A 141 1.73 10.05 12.37
N CYS A 142 1.94 10.50 13.62
CA CYS A 142 0.96 11.34 14.32
C CYS A 142 0.67 12.64 13.59
N ASP A 143 1.70 13.35 13.13
CA ASP A 143 1.55 14.61 12.41
C ASP A 143 0.82 14.37 11.08
N CYS A 144 1.18 13.32 10.34
CA CYS A 144 0.51 12.93 9.11
C CYS A 144 -0.98 12.68 9.34
N ALA A 145 -1.33 11.89 10.37
CA ALA A 145 -2.71 11.61 10.75
C ALA A 145 -3.49 12.88 11.12
N VAL A 146 -2.92 13.76 11.94
CA VAL A 146 -3.54 15.04 12.33
C VAL A 146 -3.77 15.94 11.11
N MET A 147 -2.80 16.04 10.21
CA MET A 147 -2.96 16.81 8.97
C MET A 147 -4.05 16.22 8.07
N ALA A 148 -4.11 14.89 7.92
CA ALA A 148 -5.18 14.27 7.14
C ALA A 148 -6.57 14.51 7.75
N VAL A 149 -6.71 14.44 9.08
CA VAL A 149 -7.98 14.76 9.76
C VAL A 149 -8.38 16.23 9.53
N ARG A 150 -7.43 17.16 9.54
CA ARG A 150 -7.69 18.59 9.27
C ARG A 150 -8.01 18.90 7.82
N ASP A 151 -7.55 18.06 6.90
CA ASP A 151 -7.79 18.20 5.45
C ASP A 151 -9.12 17.58 4.99
N MET A 152 -9.92 17.01 5.92
CA MET A 152 -11.19 16.39 5.56
C MET A 152 -12.16 17.37 4.94
N THR A 153 -12.74 16.98 3.80
CA THR A 153 -13.82 17.69 3.13
C THR A 153 -14.80 16.68 2.55
N ASP A 154 -16.00 17.11 2.18
CA ASP A 154 -17.02 16.25 1.60
C ASP A 154 -16.46 15.51 0.39
N ALA A 155 -16.77 14.23 0.30
CA ALA A 155 -16.25 13.35 -0.71
C ALA A 155 -17.29 12.36 -1.22
N LYS A 156 -17.08 11.88 -2.48
CA LYS A 156 -17.77 10.72 -3.04
C LYS A 156 -16.73 9.64 -3.26
N MET A 157 -17.05 8.40 -2.91
CA MET A 157 -16.19 7.25 -3.13
C MET A 157 -16.65 6.44 -4.34
N GLY A 158 -15.70 6.07 -5.19
CA GLY A 158 -15.92 5.13 -6.28
C GLY A 158 -14.83 4.06 -6.29
N TYR A 159 -15.12 2.92 -6.91
CA TYR A 159 -14.17 1.82 -7.08
C TYR A 159 -14.11 1.32 -8.51
N ALA A 160 -12.96 0.77 -8.88
CA ALA A 160 -12.74 0.09 -10.14
C ALA A 160 -11.64 -0.97 -9.99
N VAL A 161 -11.52 -1.83 -11.00
CA VAL A 161 -10.45 -2.84 -11.06
C VAL A 161 -9.77 -2.73 -12.40
N GLY A 162 -8.48 -2.39 -12.39
CA GLY A 162 -7.56 -2.45 -13.53
C GLY A 162 -6.80 -3.78 -13.55
N CYS A 163 -5.90 -3.92 -14.52
CA CYS A 163 -5.06 -5.11 -14.67
C CYS A 163 -3.63 -4.71 -14.99
N ALA A 164 -2.66 -5.29 -14.28
CA ALA A 164 -1.22 -5.09 -14.49
C ALA A 164 -0.53 -6.45 -14.71
N PRO A 165 -0.63 -7.00 -15.94
CA PRO A 165 -0.08 -8.31 -16.25
C PRO A 165 1.45 -8.29 -16.37
N HIS A 166 2.07 -9.45 -16.22
CA HIS A 166 3.48 -9.71 -16.52
C HIS A 166 4.52 -8.92 -15.68
N ILE A 167 4.15 -8.48 -14.47
CA ILE A 167 5.09 -7.81 -13.54
C ILE A 167 5.17 -8.49 -12.18
N ALA A 168 4.35 -9.52 -11.97
CA ALA A 168 4.31 -10.30 -10.75
C ALA A 168 4.26 -11.78 -11.09
N PHE A 169 5.05 -12.59 -10.40
CA PHE A 169 5.21 -14.02 -10.65
C PHE A 169 5.23 -14.78 -9.34
N VAL A 170 4.64 -15.99 -9.33
CA VAL A 170 4.76 -16.91 -8.19
C VAL A 170 6.24 -17.23 -7.99
N ARG A 171 6.75 -17.13 -6.76
CA ARG A 171 8.15 -17.43 -6.46
C ARG A 171 8.41 -18.83 -5.89
N ARG A 172 7.34 -19.59 -5.55
CA ARG A 172 7.43 -20.94 -4.99
C ARG A 172 7.05 -21.97 -6.01
N PHE A 173 7.90 -22.97 -6.16
CA PHE A 173 7.75 -24.02 -7.19
C PHE A 173 7.91 -25.40 -6.59
N ARG A 174 7.10 -26.35 -7.10
CA ARG A 174 7.31 -27.78 -6.89
C ARG A 174 8.43 -28.24 -7.80
N MET A 175 9.41 -28.92 -7.20
CA MET A 175 10.57 -29.46 -7.91
C MET A 175 10.38 -30.96 -8.22
N LYS A 176 11.20 -31.51 -9.16
CA LYS A 176 11.19 -32.94 -9.53
C LYS A 176 11.51 -33.86 -8.34
N ASP A 177 12.32 -33.41 -7.40
CA ASP A 177 12.65 -34.16 -6.16
C ASP A 177 11.52 -34.15 -5.12
N GLY A 178 10.38 -33.52 -5.44
CA GLY A 178 9.22 -33.39 -4.55
C GLY A 178 9.31 -32.21 -3.57
N SER A 179 10.45 -31.53 -3.48
CA SER A 179 10.64 -30.36 -2.63
C SER A 179 9.87 -29.15 -3.16
N ILE A 180 9.69 -28.15 -2.30
CA ILE A 180 9.19 -26.83 -2.66
C ILE A 180 10.34 -25.84 -2.48
N ARG A 181 10.67 -25.10 -3.55
CA ARG A 181 11.74 -24.09 -3.51
C ARG A 181 11.23 -22.71 -3.90
N THR A 182 11.81 -21.69 -3.27
CA THR A 182 11.57 -20.28 -3.60
C THR A 182 12.64 -19.82 -4.57
N ASN A 183 12.25 -19.20 -5.67
CA ASN A 183 13.14 -18.68 -6.72
C ASN A 183 14.21 -19.74 -7.14
N PRO A 184 13.80 -20.89 -7.66
CA PRO A 184 14.72 -22.01 -7.89
C PRO A 184 15.73 -21.78 -9.03
N GLY A 185 15.77 -20.60 -9.61
CA GLY A 185 16.62 -20.18 -10.71
C GLY A 185 15.87 -20.09 -12.04
N VAL A 186 16.32 -19.15 -12.86
CA VAL A 186 15.74 -18.90 -14.19
C VAL A 186 16.05 -20.08 -15.11
N ASN A 187 15.04 -20.55 -15.84
CA ASN A 187 15.10 -21.71 -16.74
C ASN A 187 15.60 -23.00 -16.08
N ASN A 188 15.39 -23.16 -14.78
CA ASN A 188 15.78 -24.36 -14.06
C ASN A 188 14.94 -25.57 -14.56
N PRO A 189 15.59 -26.63 -15.16
CA PRO A 189 14.88 -27.76 -15.74
C PRO A 189 14.20 -28.66 -14.70
N ASP A 190 14.50 -28.49 -13.42
CA ASP A 190 13.90 -29.28 -12.34
C ASP A 190 12.58 -28.69 -11.80
N ILE A 191 12.15 -27.55 -12.32
CA ILE A 191 10.82 -26.98 -11.99
C ILE A 191 9.73 -27.86 -12.64
N VAL A 192 8.75 -28.26 -11.83
CA VAL A 192 7.56 -29.00 -12.28
C VAL A 192 6.37 -28.07 -12.49
N ALA A 193 6.07 -27.22 -11.48
CA ALA A 193 4.92 -26.31 -11.53
C ALA A 193 5.05 -25.22 -10.46
N PRO A 194 4.44 -24.03 -10.68
CA PRO A 194 4.28 -23.03 -9.63
C PRO A 194 3.30 -23.52 -8.55
N ILE A 195 3.41 -22.97 -7.34
CA ILE A 195 2.46 -23.21 -6.24
C ILE A 195 1.60 -21.98 -6.07
N GLY A 196 0.41 -22.01 -6.67
CA GLY A 196 -0.55 -20.92 -6.68
C GLY A 196 -0.54 -20.12 -7.97
N ASP A 197 -1.35 -19.07 -7.97
CA ASP A 197 -1.57 -18.17 -9.09
C ASP A 197 -1.30 -16.73 -8.68
N VAL A 198 -1.04 -15.87 -9.66
CA VAL A 198 -0.87 -14.43 -9.46
C VAL A 198 -2.21 -13.73 -9.62
N ASP A 199 -2.51 -12.79 -8.73
CA ASP A 199 -3.62 -11.86 -8.90
C ASP A 199 -3.11 -10.58 -9.61
N GLU A 200 -3.36 -10.47 -10.90
CA GLU A 200 -2.95 -9.32 -11.72
C GLU A 200 -3.89 -8.11 -11.61
N ARG A 201 -4.93 -8.19 -10.76
CA ARG A 201 -5.87 -7.09 -10.56
C ARG A 201 -5.24 -5.95 -9.77
N VAL A 202 -5.42 -4.74 -10.28
CA VAL A 202 -5.14 -3.49 -9.54
C VAL A 202 -6.46 -2.96 -9.03
N ASN A 203 -6.71 -3.08 -7.72
CA ASN A 203 -7.88 -2.53 -7.10
C ASN A 203 -7.70 -1.02 -6.92
N VAL A 204 -8.69 -0.23 -7.33
CA VAL A 204 -8.64 1.23 -7.31
C VAL A 204 -9.83 1.77 -6.52
N LEU A 205 -9.55 2.60 -5.50
CA LEU A 205 -10.55 3.45 -4.87
C LEU A 205 -10.25 4.90 -5.23
N ARG A 206 -11.29 5.66 -5.57
CA ARG A 206 -11.22 7.08 -5.85
C ARG A 206 -12.16 7.85 -4.93
N PHE A 207 -11.62 8.85 -4.26
CA PHE A 207 -12.39 9.81 -3.47
C PHE A 207 -12.36 11.13 -4.21
N VAL A 208 -13.49 11.51 -4.82
CA VAL A 208 -13.68 12.82 -5.43
C VAL A 208 -14.06 13.80 -4.34
N ARG A 209 -13.21 14.80 -4.09
CA ARG A 209 -13.34 15.72 -2.96
C ARG A 209 -13.79 17.10 -3.40
N LYS A 210 -14.59 17.76 -2.55
CA LYS A 210 -15.04 19.13 -2.79
C LYS A 210 -13.92 20.13 -2.52
N CYS A 211 -13.51 20.87 -3.55
CA CYS A 211 -12.50 21.93 -3.46
C CYS A 211 -11.11 21.47 -2.95
N ALA A 212 -10.78 20.22 -3.10
CA ALA A 212 -9.48 19.66 -2.72
C ALA A 212 -9.04 18.60 -3.77
N PRO A 213 -7.74 18.22 -3.82
CA PRO A 213 -7.28 17.16 -4.70
C PRO A 213 -8.04 15.85 -4.49
N ASP A 214 -8.40 15.14 -5.55
CA ASP A 214 -8.93 13.77 -5.45
C ASP A 214 -7.90 12.87 -4.77
N ILE A 215 -8.37 11.83 -4.07
CA ILE A 215 -7.50 10.81 -3.49
C ILE A 215 -7.73 9.51 -4.23
N VAL A 216 -6.64 8.87 -4.65
CA VAL A 216 -6.65 7.55 -5.28
C VAL A 216 -5.87 6.57 -4.41
N ILE A 217 -6.45 5.42 -4.13
CA ILE A 217 -5.75 4.27 -3.58
C ILE A 217 -5.58 3.26 -4.69
N ALA A 218 -4.33 2.83 -4.92
CA ALA A 218 -3.98 1.68 -5.72
C ALA A 218 -3.57 0.53 -4.80
N ASN A 219 -4.12 -0.67 -5.03
CA ASN A 219 -3.75 -1.88 -4.31
C ASN A 219 -3.38 -2.98 -5.31
N PHE A 220 -2.18 -3.55 -5.15
CA PHE A 220 -1.65 -4.63 -5.97
C PHE A 220 -0.70 -5.48 -5.14
N GLY A 221 -0.65 -6.79 -5.39
CA GLY A 221 0.15 -7.72 -4.60
C GLY A 221 1.41 -8.16 -5.34
N VAL A 222 2.58 -7.57 -5.00
CA VAL A 222 3.90 -8.06 -5.42
C VAL A 222 4.97 -7.63 -4.40
N HIS A 223 5.97 -8.45 -4.18
CA HIS A 223 7.02 -8.22 -3.18
C HIS A 223 7.94 -7.08 -3.60
N PRO A 224 8.07 -5.99 -2.82
CA PRO A 224 8.92 -4.85 -3.18
C PRO A 224 10.38 -5.10 -2.73
N ASP A 225 10.99 -6.10 -3.34
CA ASP A 225 12.40 -6.43 -3.23
C ASP A 225 13.13 -6.29 -4.58
N VAL A 226 12.61 -5.43 -5.43
CA VAL A 226 13.14 -5.13 -6.77
C VAL A 226 14.43 -4.31 -6.65
N VAL A 227 14.42 -3.31 -5.75
CA VAL A 227 15.60 -2.51 -5.40
C VAL A 227 16.35 -3.21 -4.28
N GLY A 228 17.55 -3.67 -4.58
CA GLY A 228 18.48 -4.25 -3.60
C GLY A 228 19.61 -3.28 -3.25
N GLY A 229 20.61 -3.77 -2.50
CA GLY A 229 21.78 -2.98 -2.10
C GLY A 229 21.58 -2.27 -0.78
N ASP A 230 22.29 -1.16 -0.58
CA ASP A 230 22.39 -0.42 0.66
C ASP A 230 21.96 1.06 0.53
N GLU A 231 21.34 1.42 -0.58
CA GLU A 231 20.73 2.74 -0.76
C GLU A 231 19.24 2.69 -0.51
N ILE A 232 18.73 3.64 0.27
CA ILE A 232 17.31 3.73 0.67
C ILE A 232 16.44 4.00 -0.54
N SER A 233 15.33 3.24 -0.66
CA SER A 233 14.30 3.43 -1.69
C SER A 233 12.95 2.90 -1.22
N ALA A 234 11.87 3.54 -1.63
CA ALA A 234 10.50 3.06 -1.47
C ALA A 234 10.11 2.01 -2.52
N ASP A 235 11.04 1.59 -3.39
CA ASP A 235 10.83 0.60 -4.45
C ASP A 235 9.70 1.02 -5.44
N PHE A 236 9.10 0.07 -6.18
CA PHE A 236 8.05 0.35 -7.17
C PHE A 236 6.82 1.11 -6.61
N PRO A 237 6.41 0.99 -5.32
CA PRO A 237 5.32 1.79 -4.76
C PRO A 237 5.47 3.29 -4.95
N ARG A 238 6.69 3.81 -4.86
CA ARG A 238 6.97 5.21 -5.18
C ARG A 238 6.53 5.58 -6.59
N PHE A 239 6.95 4.77 -7.57
CA PHE A 239 6.69 5.06 -8.97
C PHE A 239 5.22 4.89 -9.36
N VAL A 240 4.45 4.08 -8.62
CA VAL A 240 2.98 4.05 -8.74
C VAL A 240 2.41 5.41 -8.39
N ARG A 241 2.81 5.98 -7.24
CA ARG A 241 2.33 7.29 -6.76
C ARG A 241 2.75 8.41 -7.71
N GLU A 242 4.03 8.52 -8.00
CA GLU A 242 4.58 9.58 -8.86
C GLU A 242 3.95 9.57 -10.26
N THR A 243 3.85 8.41 -10.90
CA THR A 243 3.31 8.30 -12.26
C THR A 243 1.83 8.64 -12.30
N THR A 244 1.07 8.16 -11.32
CA THR A 244 -0.37 8.46 -11.22
C THR A 244 -0.60 9.96 -11.00
N GLU A 245 0.12 10.58 -10.06
CA GLU A 245 -0.01 12.01 -9.75
C GLU A 245 0.50 12.92 -10.88
N ALA A 246 1.51 12.48 -11.63
CA ALA A 246 2.02 13.24 -12.78
C ALA A 246 1.10 13.18 -14.01
N ALA A 247 0.31 12.10 -14.15
CA ALA A 247 -0.58 11.89 -15.29
C ALA A 247 -1.99 12.46 -15.09
N LEU A 248 -2.41 12.65 -13.85
CA LEU A 248 -3.75 13.12 -13.49
C LEU A 248 -3.70 14.50 -12.83
N ASP A 249 -4.65 15.35 -13.23
CA ASP A 249 -4.74 16.70 -12.67
C ASP A 249 -5.29 16.66 -11.24
N ASN A 250 -4.57 17.32 -10.32
CA ASN A 250 -5.02 17.56 -8.95
C ASN A 250 -5.41 16.28 -8.17
N VAL A 251 -4.55 15.26 -8.23
CA VAL A 251 -4.73 13.96 -7.56
C VAL A 251 -3.63 13.70 -6.55
N ARG A 252 -3.95 12.99 -5.48
CA ARG A 252 -3.03 12.38 -4.52
C ARG A 252 -3.19 10.87 -4.56
N CYS A 253 -2.10 10.14 -4.72
CA CYS A 253 -2.12 8.69 -4.85
C CYS A 253 -1.51 8.04 -3.61
N MET A 254 -2.16 7.00 -3.09
CA MET A 254 -1.64 6.10 -2.07
C MET A 254 -1.49 4.70 -2.68
N PHE A 255 -0.48 3.96 -2.23
CA PHE A 255 -0.32 2.56 -2.59
C PHE A 255 -0.39 1.68 -1.35
N PHE A 256 -1.21 0.64 -1.41
CA PHE A 256 -1.25 -0.43 -0.43
C PHE A 256 -0.86 -1.75 -1.07
N ASN A 257 0.13 -2.44 -0.50
CA ASN A 257 0.51 -3.75 -0.98
C ASN A 257 -0.58 -4.78 -0.65
N GLY A 258 -0.77 -5.73 -1.54
CA GLY A 258 -1.69 -6.85 -1.37
C GLY A 258 -1.03 -8.07 -0.73
N ALA A 259 -1.59 -9.26 -0.97
CA ALA A 259 -0.99 -10.53 -0.57
C ALA A 259 0.24 -10.82 -1.45
N GLN A 260 1.42 -10.48 -0.94
CA GLN A 260 2.67 -10.46 -1.71
C GLN A 260 3.70 -11.50 -1.25
N GLY A 261 3.39 -12.28 -0.19
CA GLY A 261 4.38 -13.14 0.47
C GLY A 261 5.00 -14.23 -0.42
N ASP A 262 4.31 -14.71 -1.45
CA ASP A 262 4.76 -15.74 -2.39
C ASP A 262 4.78 -15.27 -3.85
N VAL A 263 4.70 -13.97 -4.07
CA VAL A 263 4.70 -13.33 -5.39
C VAL A 263 5.79 -12.25 -5.45
N ASN A 264 6.69 -12.32 -6.42
CA ASN A 264 7.72 -11.31 -6.65
C ASN A 264 7.86 -10.95 -8.14
N HIS A 265 8.86 -10.15 -8.47
CA HIS A 265 9.13 -9.66 -9.83
C HIS A 265 9.91 -10.64 -10.70
N VAL A 266 10.39 -11.77 -10.15
CA VAL A 266 11.29 -12.69 -10.88
C VAL A 266 10.48 -13.69 -11.69
N ASN A 267 10.52 -13.54 -13.03
CA ASN A 267 10.03 -14.58 -13.94
C ASN A 267 11.08 -15.70 -14.08
N VAL A 268 10.78 -16.90 -13.59
CA VAL A 268 11.69 -18.04 -13.73
C VAL A 268 11.66 -18.68 -15.12
N HIS A 269 10.69 -18.32 -15.95
CA HIS A 269 10.55 -18.79 -17.33
C HIS A 269 10.41 -17.62 -18.31
N PRO A 270 11.42 -16.75 -18.42
CA PRO A 270 11.35 -15.63 -19.35
C PRO A 270 11.28 -16.15 -20.78
N VAL A 271 10.34 -15.64 -21.54
CA VAL A 271 10.10 -16.07 -22.94
C VAL A 271 10.63 -15.05 -23.93
N GLY A 272 11.03 -13.87 -23.46
CA GLY A 272 11.35 -12.72 -24.32
C GLY A 272 10.13 -12.17 -25.05
N GLY A 273 10.19 -10.91 -25.44
CA GLY A 273 9.21 -10.26 -26.32
C GLY A 273 9.64 -10.35 -27.78
N ASP A 274 8.71 -10.26 -28.70
CA ASP A 274 9.06 -10.07 -30.11
C ASP A 274 9.19 -8.57 -30.47
N ALA A 275 9.99 -8.29 -31.49
CA ALA A 275 10.22 -6.91 -31.94
C ALA A 275 8.98 -6.21 -32.50
N ASN A 276 7.91 -6.94 -32.76
CA ASN A 276 6.66 -6.41 -33.30
C ASN A 276 5.63 -6.07 -32.20
N GLY A 277 5.91 -6.46 -30.93
CA GLY A 277 5.00 -6.25 -29.80
C GLY A 277 3.70 -7.04 -29.89
N LEU A 278 3.59 -8.00 -30.79
CA LEU A 278 2.41 -8.87 -30.94
C LEU A 278 2.34 -9.94 -29.85
N HIS A 279 3.47 -10.28 -29.27
CA HIS A 279 3.60 -11.15 -28.12
C HIS A 279 4.31 -10.38 -26.99
N PRO A 280 3.58 -9.62 -26.16
CA PRO A 280 4.16 -8.87 -25.08
C PRO A 280 4.60 -9.82 -23.95
N CYS A 281 5.76 -10.43 -24.14
CA CYS A 281 6.46 -11.17 -23.11
C CYS A 281 7.57 -10.27 -22.59
N PHE A 282 7.49 -9.91 -21.33
CA PHE A 282 8.51 -9.15 -20.66
C PHE A 282 9.43 -10.13 -19.94
N ASP A 283 10.74 -9.97 -20.17
CA ASP A 283 11.76 -10.74 -19.44
C ASP A 283 11.98 -10.10 -18.08
N ASP A 284 11.13 -10.46 -17.10
CA ASP A 284 11.16 -9.89 -15.76
C ASP A 284 12.03 -10.75 -14.81
N ALA A 285 13.24 -11.09 -15.26
CA ALA A 285 14.29 -11.63 -14.39
C ALA A 285 15.18 -10.52 -13.82
N ASP A 286 14.96 -9.27 -14.27
CA ASP A 286 15.75 -8.12 -13.89
C ASP A 286 15.39 -7.59 -12.49
N ARG A 287 16.38 -6.88 -11.92
CA ARG A 287 16.29 -6.19 -10.64
C ARG A 287 16.77 -4.74 -10.79
N GLY A 288 16.57 -3.97 -9.75
CA GLY A 288 17.13 -2.66 -9.59
C GLY A 288 16.15 -1.54 -9.88
N TYR A 289 16.64 -0.33 -9.66
CA TYR A 289 15.83 0.89 -9.62
C TYR A 289 15.07 1.18 -10.93
N ALA A 290 15.70 0.86 -12.08
CA ALA A 290 15.05 1.04 -13.39
C ALA A 290 13.87 0.07 -13.57
N HIS A 291 14.01 -1.18 -13.09
CA HIS A 291 12.93 -2.17 -13.14
C HIS A 291 11.80 -1.83 -12.17
N ALA A 292 12.10 -1.40 -10.95
CA ALA A 292 11.10 -0.88 -10.01
C ALA A 292 10.28 0.27 -10.63
N LYS A 293 10.95 1.17 -11.36
CA LYS A 293 10.29 2.26 -12.09
C LYS A 293 9.38 1.74 -13.21
N HIS A 294 9.80 0.71 -13.94
CA HIS A 294 8.97 0.05 -14.95
C HIS A 294 7.71 -0.54 -14.31
N MET A 295 7.86 -1.36 -13.27
CA MET A 295 6.73 -1.98 -12.55
C MET A 295 5.73 -0.95 -12.04
N GLY A 296 6.23 0.10 -11.37
CA GLY A 296 5.39 1.17 -10.85
C GLY A 296 4.60 1.89 -11.95
N ARG A 297 5.19 2.08 -13.13
CA ARG A 297 4.52 2.67 -14.30
C ARG A 297 3.44 1.76 -14.88
N VAL A 298 3.65 0.45 -14.90
CA VAL A 298 2.64 -0.52 -15.37
C VAL A 298 1.43 -0.52 -14.43
N ILE A 299 1.65 -0.55 -13.11
CA ILE A 299 0.57 -0.46 -12.11
C ILE A 299 -0.16 0.88 -12.22
N ALA A 300 0.57 1.99 -12.35
CA ALA A 300 -0.04 3.31 -12.56
C ALA A 300 -0.86 3.34 -13.86
N GLY A 301 -0.39 2.72 -14.95
CA GLY A 301 -1.14 2.56 -16.20
C GLY A 301 -2.47 1.85 -15.99
N ALA A 302 -2.52 0.81 -15.14
CA ALA A 302 -3.75 0.14 -14.77
C ALA A 302 -4.71 1.05 -13.98
N VAL A 303 -4.17 1.92 -13.10
CA VAL A 303 -4.98 2.95 -12.42
C VAL A 303 -5.57 3.93 -13.42
N LEU A 304 -4.75 4.47 -14.33
CA LEU A 304 -5.17 5.42 -15.36
C LEU A 304 -6.24 4.83 -16.29
N GLN A 305 -6.13 3.55 -16.62
CA GLN A 305 -7.09 2.84 -17.48
C GLN A 305 -8.51 2.90 -16.91
N VAL A 306 -8.67 2.90 -15.59
CA VAL A 306 -9.98 2.79 -14.94
C VAL A 306 -10.40 4.04 -14.17
N TYR A 307 -9.55 5.05 -14.07
CA TYR A 307 -9.75 6.25 -13.24
C TYR A 307 -11.09 6.96 -13.51
N GLU A 308 -11.45 7.18 -14.78
CA GLU A 308 -12.73 7.76 -15.17
C GLU A 308 -13.88 6.74 -15.21
N LYS A 309 -13.58 5.46 -14.99
CA LYS A 309 -14.57 4.35 -15.06
C LYS A 309 -14.98 3.85 -13.68
N VAL A 310 -14.54 4.51 -12.61
CA VAL A 310 -14.94 4.13 -11.25
C VAL A 310 -16.44 4.15 -11.10
N GLN A 311 -16.97 3.14 -10.43
CA GLN A 311 -18.38 3.07 -10.05
C GLN A 311 -18.54 3.72 -8.69
N PHE A 312 -19.25 4.85 -8.64
CA PHE A 312 -19.56 5.52 -7.40
C PHE A 312 -20.59 4.74 -6.59
N CYS A 313 -20.42 4.75 -5.29
CA CYS A 313 -21.36 4.14 -4.34
C CYS A 313 -21.69 5.15 -3.22
N ASP A 314 -22.89 4.98 -2.67
CA ASP A 314 -23.30 5.69 -1.47
C ASP A 314 -22.61 5.06 -0.28
N VAL A 315 -21.99 5.90 0.57
CA VAL A 315 -21.31 5.50 1.80
C VAL A 315 -22.07 6.09 2.98
N ASP A 316 -22.71 5.24 3.76
CA ASP A 316 -23.52 5.59 4.91
C ASP A 316 -22.82 5.37 6.25
N CYS A 317 -21.70 4.65 6.27
CA CYS A 317 -20.91 4.41 7.48
C CYS A 317 -19.44 4.12 7.16
N VAL A 318 -18.57 4.38 8.15
CA VAL A 318 -17.16 3.94 8.18
C VAL A 318 -16.99 3.06 9.41
N ARG A 319 -16.64 1.80 9.22
CA ARG A 319 -16.48 0.84 10.33
C ARG A 319 -15.08 0.25 10.32
N ALA A 320 -14.49 0.12 11.50
CA ALA A 320 -13.25 -0.60 11.73
C ALA A 320 -13.49 -1.73 12.74
N ALA A 321 -12.81 -2.84 12.55
CA ALA A 321 -12.81 -3.97 13.47
C ALA A 321 -11.42 -4.60 13.50
N GLU A 322 -11.03 -5.09 14.66
CA GLU A 322 -9.80 -5.83 14.89
C GLU A 322 -10.11 -7.23 15.39
N ARG A 323 -9.41 -8.22 14.87
CA ARG A 323 -9.51 -9.60 15.32
C ARG A 323 -8.13 -10.20 15.50
N ILE A 324 -7.88 -10.77 16.67
CA ILE A 324 -6.65 -11.55 16.91
C ILE A 324 -6.85 -12.95 16.32
N VAL A 325 -5.92 -13.36 15.47
CA VAL A 325 -5.88 -14.67 14.84
C VAL A 325 -4.58 -15.36 15.24
N ASN A 326 -4.68 -16.58 15.76
CA ASN A 326 -3.51 -17.41 16.01
C ASN A 326 -3.15 -18.15 14.71
N ALA A 327 -2.07 -17.73 14.06
CA ALA A 327 -1.53 -18.43 12.91
C ALA A 327 -0.67 -19.61 13.39
N PRO A 328 -0.81 -20.82 12.81
CA PRO A 328 0.09 -21.93 13.13
C PRO A 328 1.50 -21.57 12.67
N SER A 329 2.49 -21.80 13.53
CA SER A 329 3.90 -21.64 13.22
C SER A 329 4.46 -22.94 12.66
N ASN A 330 5.22 -22.86 11.58
CA ASN A 330 6.02 -23.97 11.06
C ASN A 330 7.39 -23.94 11.75
N MET A 331 7.42 -24.41 12.99
CA MET A 331 8.68 -24.49 13.74
C MET A 331 9.53 -25.62 13.19
N PRO A 332 10.85 -25.40 12.96
CA PRO A 332 11.75 -26.47 12.59
C PRO A 332 11.86 -27.49 13.72
N THR A 333 12.07 -28.76 13.38
CA THR A 333 12.44 -29.78 14.34
C THR A 333 13.86 -29.55 14.88
N ALA A 334 14.21 -30.20 15.99
CA ALA A 334 15.58 -30.10 16.52
C ALA A 334 16.67 -30.67 15.57
N GLU A 335 16.26 -31.48 14.58
CA GLU A 335 17.15 -32.02 13.56
C GLU A 335 17.30 -31.05 12.35
N GLU A 336 16.33 -30.14 12.13
CA GLU A 336 16.32 -29.13 11.06
C GLU A 336 16.96 -27.82 11.55
N ALA A 337 17.07 -27.57 12.85
CA ALA A 337 17.70 -26.44 13.47
C ALA A 337 19.21 -26.67 13.71
#